data_a2ff5813451e33f23b49b0d7c5aab698
#
_entry.id   a2ff5813451e33f23b49b0d7c5aab698
#
_cell.length_a   1.000
_cell.length_b   1.000
_cell.length_c   1.000
_cell.angle_alpha   90.00
_cell.angle_beta   90.00
_cell.angle_gamma   90.00
#
_symmetry.space_group_name_H-M   'P 1'
#
loop_
_entity.id
_entity.type
_entity.pdbx_description
1 polymer ?
#
loop_
_entity_poly.entity_id
_entity_poly.type
_entity_poly.pdbx_seq_one_letter_code
_entity_poly.pdbx_strand_id
1 'polypeptide(L)'
;MYHKHLLIIAFALMAFTAKAETKTVNVETAGTLSTLIKGDDLNVTDLTLTGNINKADIAFIRQSMKVETLDLKDANIAAYSETVGETTTEYPANEFPAYVFQKKENDEVIIPLKKIVFPATMTSVGSYAFDSSSDSQLETVDFSHCSNLETIKGYAFEFCSKITKIDLSGHANLKSIGEYGFGQTGAKTINLEGCSALESIGERAFYQSYECTALNLKGCTSLKTIGNRAFLNLSKNSANTDGYNLVLDFSPCTLLETICESGCQSAKAVAFILPASVKQLQNNAFYLCTNAQYSRYFCKLPELGSSALKSLYKKKCYVIAGCKADFENAGFEDVEEFVATGIKSIVSSSATGKAYSITGQPYNGTGIRIVGGKKYSK
;
A
#
# COMPACT_ATOMS: atom_id res chain seq x y z
N MET A 1 46.24 -51.31 -25.41
CA MET A 1 45.21 -50.51 -26.08
C MET A 1 43.89 -50.80 -25.41
N TYR A 2 43.50 -49.99 -24.39
CA TYR A 2 42.26 -50.21 -23.64
C TYR A 2 41.28 -49.08 -24.01
N HIS A 3 40.17 -49.44 -24.67
CA HIS A 3 39.07 -48.54 -24.94
C HIS A 3 38.20 -48.46 -23.68
N LYS A 4 38.16 -47.27 -23.05
CA LYS A 4 37.20 -46.95 -22.02
C LYS A 4 35.90 -46.45 -22.69
N HIS A 5 34.84 -47.23 -22.61
CA HIS A 5 33.51 -46.81 -22.96
C HIS A 5 32.98 -45.90 -21.82
N LEU A 6 32.80 -44.63 -22.11
CA LEU A 6 32.17 -43.68 -21.24
C LEU A 6 30.64 -43.78 -21.44
N LEU A 7 29.96 -44.38 -20.47
CA LEU A 7 28.50 -44.46 -20.43
C LEU A 7 27.95 -43.12 -19.93
N ILE A 8 27.43 -42.27 -20.82
CA ILE A 8 26.73 -41.07 -20.48
C ILE A 8 25.28 -41.42 -20.13
N ILE A 9 24.97 -41.49 -18.85
CA ILE A 9 23.59 -41.59 -18.37
C ILE A 9 22.98 -40.19 -18.44
N ALA A 10 22.16 -39.92 -19.46
CA ALA A 10 21.35 -38.74 -19.56
C ALA A 10 20.18 -38.87 -18.54
N PHE A 11 20.29 -38.19 -17.40
CA PHE A 11 19.13 -37.95 -16.53
C PHE A 11 18.22 -36.95 -17.25
N ALA A 12 17.15 -37.44 -17.87
CA ALA A 12 16.05 -36.62 -18.30
C ALA A 12 15.35 -36.08 -17.02
N LEU A 13 15.61 -34.81 -16.67
CA LEU A 13 14.87 -34.12 -15.67
C LEU A 13 13.45 -33.91 -16.25
N MET A 14 12.54 -34.85 -16.01
CA MET A 14 11.11 -34.57 -16.21
C MET A 14 10.69 -33.53 -15.19
N ALA A 15 10.61 -32.27 -15.62
CA ALA A 15 9.88 -31.28 -14.90
C ALA A 15 8.40 -31.72 -14.87
N PHE A 16 7.99 -32.39 -13.81
CA PHE A 16 6.59 -32.55 -13.49
C PHE A 16 6.07 -31.12 -13.19
N THR A 17 5.45 -30.49 -14.17
CA THR A 17 4.56 -29.39 -13.90
C THR A 17 3.38 -29.98 -13.15
N ALA A 18 3.38 -29.84 -11.82
CA ALA A 18 2.20 -30.16 -11.03
C ALA A 18 1.05 -29.33 -11.62
N LYS A 19 0.07 -30.03 -12.20
CA LYS A 19 -1.14 -29.35 -12.69
C LYS A 19 -1.85 -28.77 -11.48
N ALA A 20 -2.19 -27.49 -11.52
CA ALA A 20 -2.99 -26.88 -10.49
C ALA A 20 -4.30 -27.68 -10.34
N GLU A 21 -4.55 -28.20 -9.15
CA GLU A 21 -5.81 -28.89 -8.85
C GLU A 21 -6.79 -27.84 -8.33
N THR A 22 -7.84 -27.61 -9.10
CA THR A 22 -8.90 -26.60 -8.80
C THR A 22 -10.11 -27.27 -8.20
N LYS A 23 -10.63 -26.70 -7.12
CA LYS A 23 -11.88 -27.14 -6.48
C LYS A 23 -12.78 -25.97 -6.10
N THR A 24 -14.08 -26.15 -6.36
CA THR A 24 -15.10 -25.22 -5.86
C THR A 24 -15.96 -25.95 -4.83
N VAL A 25 -16.17 -25.32 -3.67
CA VAL A 25 -16.98 -25.87 -2.57
C VAL A 25 -17.98 -24.83 -2.11
N ASN A 26 -19.27 -25.23 -2.08
CA ASN A 26 -20.31 -24.43 -1.44
C ASN A 26 -20.42 -24.85 0.03
N VAL A 27 -20.16 -23.92 0.94
CA VAL A 27 -20.28 -24.13 2.39
C VAL A 27 -21.65 -23.60 2.83
N GLU A 28 -22.64 -24.46 2.98
CA GLU A 28 -24.00 -24.05 3.38
C GLU A 28 -24.01 -23.57 4.83
N THR A 29 -23.31 -24.27 5.72
CA THR A 29 -23.21 -23.96 7.14
C THR A 29 -21.78 -23.58 7.48
N ALA A 30 -21.57 -22.37 7.99
CA ALA A 30 -20.25 -21.89 8.39
C ALA A 30 -19.58 -22.79 9.44
N GLY A 31 -18.27 -23.04 9.27
CA GLY A 31 -17.49 -23.91 10.15
C GLY A 31 -17.49 -25.39 9.74
N THR A 32 -18.10 -25.76 8.61
CA THR A 32 -18.22 -27.16 8.20
C THR A 32 -17.30 -27.58 7.05
N LEU A 33 -16.42 -26.71 6.56
CA LEU A 33 -15.53 -27.01 5.43
C LEU A 33 -14.72 -28.29 5.65
N SER A 34 -14.22 -28.54 6.87
CA SER A 34 -13.48 -29.75 7.24
C SER A 34 -14.28 -31.05 7.07
N THR A 35 -15.59 -30.97 7.00
CA THR A 35 -16.46 -32.14 6.73
C THR A 35 -16.65 -32.38 5.24
N LEU A 36 -16.50 -31.33 4.42
CA LEU A 36 -16.73 -31.32 2.97
C LEU A 36 -15.45 -31.66 2.17
N ILE A 37 -14.28 -31.32 2.68
CA ILE A 37 -12.98 -31.54 2.05
C ILE A 37 -12.24 -32.66 2.79
N LYS A 38 -11.90 -33.75 2.07
CA LYS A 38 -11.23 -34.94 2.64
C LYS A 38 -10.33 -35.61 1.62
N GLY A 39 -9.39 -36.42 2.10
CA GLY A 39 -8.52 -37.22 1.24
C GLY A 39 -7.66 -36.38 0.32
N ASP A 40 -7.68 -36.71 -0.98
CA ASP A 40 -6.84 -36.04 -1.99
C ASP A 40 -7.22 -34.56 -2.19
N ASP A 41 -8.46 -34.18 -1.88
CA ASP A 41 -8.92 -32.77 -1.93
C ASP A 41 -8.14 -31.83 -1.01
N LEU A 42 -7.45 -32.36 0.02
CA LEU A 42 -6.56 -31.57 0.86
C LEU A 42 -5.31 -31.03 0.12
N ASN A 43 -5.01 -31.60 -1.04
CA ASN A 43 -3.85 -31.20 -1.86
C ASN A 43 -4.20 -30.19 -2.97
N VAL A 44 -5.46 -29.75 -3.07
CA VAL A 44 -5.83 -28.73 -4.08
C VAL A 44 -5.04 -27.45 -3.85
N THR A 45 -4.63 -26.82 -4.96
CA THR A 45 -3.86 -25.57 -4.93
C THR A 45 -4.73 -24.36 -5.21
N ASP A 46 -5.83 -24.53 -5.94
CA ASP A 46 -6.78 -23.45 -6.27
C ASP A 46 -8.15 -23.77 -5.69
N LEU A 47 -8.53 -23.08 -4.63
CA LEU A 47 -9.78 -23.29 -3.92
C LEU A 47 -10.70 -22.08 -4.08
N THR A 48 -11.92 -22.33 -4.58
CA THR A 48 -13.01 -21.37 -4.59
C THR A 48 -14.05 -21.78 -3.56
N LEU A 49 -14.37 -20.89 -2.63
CA LEU A 49 -15.47 -21.08 -1.67
C LEU A 49 -16.64 -20.17 -1.99
N THR A 50 -17.83 -20.73 -1.86
CA THR A 50 -19.11 -20.00 -1.92
C THR A 50 -19.95 -20.31 -0.68
N GLY A 51 -21.02 -19.58 -0.47
CA GLY A 51 -21.91 -19.80 0.69
C GLY A 51 -21.39 -19.12 1.97
N ASN A 52 -21.61 -19.74 3.11
CA ASN A 52 -21.29 -19.14 4.41
C ASN A 52 -20.02 -19.79 4.99
N ILE A 53 -19.01 -18.99 5.24
CA ILE A 53 -17.76 -19.42 5.87
C ILE A 53 -17.51 -18.62 7.14
N ASN A 54 -16.66 -19.12 8.01
CA ASN A 54 -16.22 -18.38 9.19
C ASN A 54 -14.72 -18.62 9.48
N LYS A 55 -14.24 -18.12 10.61
CA LYS A 55 -12.85 -18.27 11.06
C LYS A 55 -12.40 -19.73 11.10
N ALA A 56 -13.28 -20.67 11.50
CA ALA A 56 -12.92 -22.08 11.60
C ALA A 56 -12.64 -22.70 10.23
N ASP A 57 -13.41 -22.32 9.18
CA ASP A 57 -13.19 -22.79 7.81
C ASP A 57 -11.86 -22.30 7.26
N ILE A 58 -11.53 -21.02 7.49
CA ILE A 58 -10.28 -20.43 7.01
C ILE A 58 -9.09 -21.01 7.78
N ALA A 59 -9.24 -21.23 9.09
CA ALA A 59 -8.22 -21.89 9.89
C ALA A 59 -7.95 -23.33 9.46
N PHE A 60 -8.98 -24.07 9.03
CA PHE A 60 -8.84 -25.40 8.46
C PHE A 60 -8.00 -25.38 7.16
N ILE A 61 -8.25 -24.40 6.27
CA ILE A 61 -7.44 -24.23 5.06
C ILE A 61 -5.97 -24.03 5.43
N ARG A 62 -5.68 -23.12 6.36
CA ARG A 62 -4.32 -22.83 6.82
C ARG A 62 -3.61 -24.05 7.39
N GLN A 63 -4.31 -24.85 8.18
CA GLN A 63 -3.73 -25.95 8.94
C GLN A 63 -3.60 -27.26 8.14
N SER A 64 -4.51 -27.49 7.19
CA SER A 64 -4.71 -28.80 6.61
C SER A 64 -4.59 -28.86 5.09
N MET A 65 -4.52 -27.73 4.41
CA MET A 65 -4.55 -27.67 2.94
C MET A 65 -3.30 -27.01 2.35
N LYS A 66 -3.07 -27.23 1.06
CA LYS A 66 -1.94 -26.68 0.30
C LYS A 66 -2.36 -25.58 -0.67
N VAL A 67 -3.38 -24.80 -0.31
CA VAL A 67 -3.98 -23.79 -1.16
C VAL A 67 -3.00 -22.65 -1.44
N GLU A 68 -2.71 -22.44 -2.72
CA GLU A 68 -1.91 -21.32 -3.23
C GLU A 68 -2.80 -20.16 -3.68
N THR A 69 -3.98 -20.46 -4.23
CA THR A 69 -4.99 -19.45 -4.63
C THR A 69 -6.28 -19.72 -3.89
N LEU A 70 -6.77 -18.71 -3.15
CA LEU A 70 -8.04 -18.76 -2.43
C LEU A 70 -8.99 -17.70 -2.99
N ASP A 71 -10.08 -18.14 -3.63
CA ASP A 71 -11.13 -17.25 -4.12
C ASP A 71 -12.35 -17.34 -3.20
N LEU A 72 -12.65 -16.22 -2.54
CA LEU A 72 -13.77 -16.05 -1.62
C LEU A 72 -14.81 -15.06 -2.15
N LYS A 73 -14.70 -14.63 -3.39
CA LYS A 73 -15.52 -13.54 -3.95
C LYS A 73 -17.02 -13.71 -3.67
N ASP A 74 -17.51 -14.92 -3.83
CA ASP A 74 -18.95 -15.27 -3.69
C ASP A 74 -19.28 -15.94 -2.34
N ALA A 75 -18.38 -15.84 -1.37
CA ALA A 75 -18.59 -16.29 0.00
C ALA A 75 -19.04 -15.15 0.93
N ASN A 76 -19.74 -15.50 2.01
CA ASN A 76 -20.09 -14.60 3.09
C ASN A 76 -19.35 -15.02 4.35
N ILE A 77 -18.70 -14.07 5.03
CA ILE A 77 -18.05 -14.35 6.31
C ILE A 77 -19.08 -14.19 7.43
N ALA A 78 -19.44 -15.31 8.06
CA ALA A 78 -20.30 -15.32 9.24
C ALA A 78 -19.51 -14.98 10.51
N ALA A 79 -20.19 -14.44 11.51
CA ALA A 79 -19.62 -14.25 12.84
C ALA A 79 -19.20 -15.61 13.43
N TYR A 80 -18.18 -15.57 14.27
CA TYR A 80 -17.65 -16.75 14.96
C TYR A 80 -17.14 -16.37 16.34
N SER A 81 -17.42 -17.19 17.33
CA SER A 81 -16.89 -17.04 18.70
C SER A 81 -16.03 -18.24 19.05
N GLU A 82 -14.87 -17.98 19.59
CA GLU A 82 -13.93 -19.02 20.02
C GLU A 82 -13.60 -18.84 21.49
N THR A 83 -13.81 -19.89 22.28
CA THR A 83 -13.48 -19.88 23.71
C THR A 83 -12.28 -20.79 23.98
N VAL A 84 -11.22 -20.22 24.52
CA VAL A 84 -10.02 -20.95 24.96
C VAL A 84 -9.80 -20.66 26.46
N GLY A 85 -9.99 -21.66 27.27
CA GLY A 85 -10.01 -21.50 28.72
C GLY A 85 -11.18 -20.60 29.17
N GLU A 86 -10.88 -19.50 29.85
CA GLU A 86 -11.86 -18.51 30.30
C GLU A 86 -12.04 -17.32 29.33
N THR A 87 -11.28 -17.29 28.21
CA THR A 87 -11.28 -16.18 27.27
C THR A 87 -12.11 -16.51 26.04
N THR A 88 -13.13 -15.69 25.77
CA THR A 88 -13.91 -15.74 24.52
C THR A 88 -13.45 -14.63 23.58
N THR A 89 -13.09 -15.01 22.35
CA THR A 89 -12.75 -14.08 21.28
C THR A 89 -13.86 -14.07 20.24
N GLU A 90 -14.37 -12.89 19.95
CA GLU A 90 -15.41 -12.66 18.95
C GLU A 90 -14.79 -12.27 17.61
N TYR A 91 -15.25 -12.92 16.55
CA TYR A 91 -14.91 -12.59 15.16
C TYR A 91 -16.18 -12.10 14.48
N PRO A 92 -16.26 -10.80 14.12
CA PRO A 92 -17.47 -10.23 13.54
C PRO A 92 -17.77 -10.80 12.16
N ALA A 93 -19.04 -10.79 11.79
CA ALA A 93 -19.45 -11.05 10.39
C ALA A 93 -18.87 -10.00 9.45
N ASN A 94 -18.65 -10.38 8.19
CA ASN A 94 -18.08 -9.54 7.13
C ASN A 94 -16.67 -8.98 7.44
N GLU A 95 -16.00 -9.51 8.45
CA GLU A 95 -14.58 -9.24 8.72
C GLU A 95 -13.75 -10.46 8.33
N PHE A 96 -12.70 -10.25 7.51
CA PHE A 96 -11.71 -11.31 7.32
C PHE A 96 -11.00 -11.55 8.65
N PRO A 97 -11.01 -12.77 9.19
CA PRO A 97 -10.71 -13.00 10.59
C PRO A 97 -9.28 -12.60 10.98
N ALA A 98 -9.16 -12.01 12.17
CA ALA A 98 -7.86 -11.68 12.75
C ALA A 98 -7.03 -12.95 13.00
N TYR A 99 -5.71 -12.83 12.88
CA TYR A 99 -4.70 -13.85 13.19
C TYR A 99 -4.78 -15.13 12.35
N VAL A 100 -5.71 -15.25 11.41
CA VAL A 100 -6.04 -16.54 10.77
C VAL A 100 -4.92 -17.10 9.90
N PHE A 101 -4.14 -16.25 9.21
CA PHE A 101 -2.92 -16.63 8.49
C PHE A 101 -1.65 -16.09 9.14
N GLN A 102 -1.73 -15.62 10.39
CA GLN A 102 -0.54 -15.17 11.10
C GLN A 102 0.44 -16.33 11.25
N LYS A 103 1.71 -16.09 10.94
CA LYS A 103 2.80 -17.00 11.21
C LYS A 103 3.58 -16.54 12.42
N LYS A 104 3.50 -17.30 13.51
CA LYS A 104 4.28 -17.03 14.73
C LYS A 104 5.70 -17.57 14.58
N GLU A 105 6.62 -17.01 15.35
CA GLU A 105 7.96 -17.59 15.52
C GLU A 105 7.84 -19.04 16.00
N ASN A 106 8.55 -19.96 15.35
CA ASN A 106 8.47 -21.41 15.57
C ASN A 106 7.18 -22.10 15.08
N ASP A 107 6.36 -21.44 14.28
CA ASP A 107 5.23 -22.09 13.61
C ASP A 107 5.76 -22.91 12.40
N GLU A 108 5.67 -24.23 12.49
CA GLU A 108 6.13 -25.14 11.43
C GLU A 108 5.16 -25.19 10.24
N VAL A 109 3.98 -24.59 10.37
CA VAL A 109 2.98 -24.59 9.30
C VAL A 109 3.49 -23.76 8.12
N ILE A 110 3.62 -24.43 6.97
CA ILE A 110 3.91 -23.76 5.70
C ILE A 110 2.58 -23.23 5.15
N ILE A 111 2.50 -21.91 4.96
CA ILE A 111 1.35 -21.25 4.36
C ILE A 111 1.70 -20.97 2.90
N PRO A 112 1.28 -21.81 1.95
CA PRO A 112 1.67 -21.65 0.54
C PRO A 112 0.86 -20.60 -0.20
N LEU A 113 -0.07 -19.89 0.49
CA LEU A 113 -1.00 -18.93 -0.09
C LEU A 113 -0.27 -17.80 -0.81
N LYS A 114 -0.46 -17.72 -2.13
CA LYS A 114 0.13 -16.71 -3.03
C LYS A 114 -0.90 -15.64 -3.43
N LYS A 115 -2.16 -16.05 -3.54
CA LYS A 115 -3.24 -15.16 -3.98
C LYS A 115 -4.48 -15.36 -3.14
N ILE A 116 -5.10 -14.23 -2.76
CA ILE A 116 -6.45 -14.22 -2.19
C ILE A 116 -7.34 -13.22 -2.92
N VAL A 117 -8.59 -13.63 -3.21
CA VAL A 117 -9.67 -12.77 -3.67
C VAL A 117 -10.67 -12.67 -2.51
N PHE A 118 -10.89 -11.46 -2.02
CA PHE A 118 -11.72 -11.24 -0.84
C PHE A 118 -13.22 -11.22 -1.16
N PRO A 119 -14.09 -11.56 -0.18
CA PRO A 119 -15.55 -11.56 -0.34
C PRO A 119 -16.11 -10.18 -0.68
N ALA A 120 -17.08 -10.15 -1.58
CA ALA A 120 -17.76 -8.91 -1.97
C ALA A 120 -18.49 -8.21 -0.81
N THR A 121 -18.90 -8.97 0.21
CA THR A 121 -19.58 -8.46 1.41
C THR A 121 -18.65 -7.93 2.49
N MET A 122 -17.31 -8.10 2.32
CA MET A 122 -16.33 -7.79 3.34
C MET A 122 -16.29 -6.29 3.66
N THR A 123 -16.28 -5.98 4.96
CA THR A 123 -16.17 -4.60 5.48
C THR A 123 -14.81 -4.32 6.11
N SER A 124 -14.09 -5.35 6.56
CA SER A 124 -12.76 -5.14 7.15
C SER A 124 -11.85 -6.35 7.02
N VAL A 125 -10.54 -6.09 7.03
CA VAL A 125 -9.51 -7.11 7.26
C VAL A 125 -9.07 -7.02 8.71
N GLY A 126 -9.14 -8.13 9.42
CA GLY A 126 -8.81 -8.24 10.84
C GLY A 126 -7.33 -8.02 11.14
N SER A 127 -7.03 -7.68 12.39
CA SER A 127 -5.65 -7.46 12.83
C SER A 127 -4.81 -8.71 12.69
N TYR A 128 -3.55 -8.55 12.25
CA TYR A 128 -2.59 -9.66 12.09
C TYR A 128 -3.06 -10.77 11.14
N ALA A 129 -4.05 -10.50 10.28
CA ALA A 129 -4.67 -11.54 9.45
C ALA A 129 -3.66 -12.32 8.61
N PHE A 130 -2.63 -11.66 8.08
CA PHE A 130 -1.57 -12.23 7.24
C PHE A 130 -0.16 -11.89 7.73
N ASP A 131 -0.01 -11.37 8.94
CA ASP A 131 1.31 -11.08 9.51
C ASP A 131 2.17 -12.36 9.54
N SER A 132 3.37 -12.32 8.97
CA SER A 132 4.09 -13.54 8.67
C SER A 132 5.59 -13.52 9.00
N SER A 133 6.08 -12.58 9.76
CA SER A 133 7.49 -12.57 10.21
C SER A 133 8.50 -12.81 9.07
N SER A 134 8.28 -12.26 7.87
CA SER A 134 9.13 -12.34 6.67
C SER A 134 8.97 -13.56 5.73
N ASP A 135 8.24 -14.59 6.09
CA ASP A 135 8.12 -15.83 5.28
C ASP A 135 6.87 -15.87 4.39
N SER A 136 6.11 -14.76 4.29
CA SER A 136 4.88 -14.71 3.50
C SER A 136 5.13 -15.11 2.05
N GLN A 137 4.29 -16.01 1.55
CA GLN A 137 4.24 -16.34 0.13
C GLN A 137 3.22 -15.48 -0.62
N LEU A 138 2.45 -14.64 0.10
CA LEU A 138 1.36 -13.84 -0.45
C LEU A 138 1.88 -12.76 -1.40
N GLU A 139 1.51 -12.88 -2.67
CA GLU A 139 1.93 -12.01 -3.77
C GLU A 139 0.80 -11.07 -4.22
N THR A 140 -0.45 -11.56 -4.14
CA THR A 140 -1.63 -10.85 -4.64
C THR A 140 -2.75 -10.84 -3.62
N VAL A 141 -3.21 -9.64 -3.32
CA VAL A 141 -4.41 -9.37 -2.53
C VAL A 141 -5.41 -8.64 -3.42
N ASP A 142 -6.57 -9.24 -3.65
CA ASP A 142 -7.58 -8.72 -4.57
C ASP A 142 -8.81 -8.22 -3.80
N PHE A 143 -8.94 -6.90 -3.73
CA PHE A 143 -10.06 -6.20 -3.12
C PHE A 143 -11.11 -5.73 -4.14
N SER A 144 -10.94 -6.03 -5.42
CA SER A 144 -11.73 -5.41 -6.50
C SER A 144 -13.25 -5.58 -6.37
N HIS A 145 -13.68 -6.57 -5.61
CA HIS A 145 -15.10 -6.85 -5.33
C HIS A 145 -15.60 -6.27 -4.01
N CYS A 146 -14.72 -5.76 -3.14
CA CYS A 146 -15.04 -5.35 -1.76
C CYS A 146 -15.58 -3.92 -1.68
N SER A 147 -16.67 -3.60 -2.37
CA SER A 147 -17.21 -2.22 -2.41
C SER A 147 -17.58 -1.64 -1.03
N ASN A 148 -17.77 -2.51 -0.03
CA ASN A 148 -18.13 -2.13 1.34
C ASN A 148 -16.91 -2.06 2.29
N LEU A 149 -15.69 -2.20 1.78
CA LEU A 149 -14.49 -2.19 2.62
C LEU A 149 -14.35 -0.84 3.35
N GLU A 150 -14.32 -0.89 4.68
CA GLU A 150 -14.22 0.27 5.56
C GLU A 150 -12.86 0.39 6.25
N THR A 151 -12.24 -0.76 6.57
CA THR A 151 -11.03 -0.73 7.40
C THR A 151 -10.06 -1.87 7.04
N ILE A 152 -8.80 -1.53 6.89
CA ILE A 152 -7.68 -2.46 7.03
C ILE A 152 -7.16 -2.29 8.46
N LYS A 153 -7.30 -3.31 9.31
CA LYS A 153 -6.88 -3.22 10.72
C LYS A 153 -5.37 -3.31 10.88
N GLY A 154 -4.90 -3.10 12.11
CA GLY A 154 -3.47 -3.06 12.39
C GLY A 154 -2.77 -4.39 12.08
N TYR A 155 -1.55 -4.30 11.53
CA TYR A 155 -0.67 -5.45 11.23
C TYR A 155 -1.27 -6.44 10.21
N ALA A 156 -2.35 -6.07 9.51
CA ALA A 156 -3.11 -6.99 8.67
C ALA A 156 -2.23 -7.70 7.62
N PHE A 157 -1.29 -6.97 7.01
CA PHE A 157 -0.37 -7.48 5.98
C PHE A 157 1.10 -7.15 6.31
N GLU A 158 1.43 -6.98 7.60
CA GLU A 158 2.81 -6.70 7.96
C GLU A 158 3.73 -7.85 7.51
N PHE A 159 4.95 -7.49 7.04
CA PHE A 159 5.94 -8.42 6.49
C PHE A 159 5.52 -9.22 5.25
N CYS A 160 4.40 -8.91 4.62
CA CYS A 160 4.04 -9.52 3.34
C CYS A 160 4.94 -9.00 2.20
N SER A 161 6.24 -9.32 2.26
CA SER A 161 7.27 -8.75 1.39
C SER A 161 7.13 -9.08 -0.09
N LYS A 162 6.32 -10.10 -0.44
CA LYS A 162 6.04 -10.49 -1.83
C LYS A 162 4.85 -9.74 -2.46
N ILE A 163 4.05 -9.02 -1.68
CA ILE A 163 3.02 -8.15 -2.23
C ILE A 163 3.71 -6.98 -2.95
N THR A 164 3.58 -6.95 -4.28
CA THR A 164 4.21 -5.90 -5.12
C THR A 164 3.26 -4.78 -5.51
N LYS A 165 1.95 -4.97 -5.34
CA LYS A 165 0.92 -3.99 -5.64
C LYS A 165 -0.12 -3.95 -4.53
N ILE A 166 -0.38 -2.76 -4.01
CA ILE A 166 -1.52 -2.48 -3.14
C ILE A 166 -2.49 -1.62 -3.94
N ASP A 167 -3.64 -2.19 -4.29
CA ASP A 167 -4.69 -1.49 -5.05
C ASP A 167 -5.99 -1.47 -4.25
N LEU A 168 -6.28 -0.32 -3.68
CA LEU A 168 -7.51 -0.01 -2.95
C LEU A 168 -8.32 1.06 -3.69
N SER A 169 -8.05 1.25 -4.99
CA SER A 169 -8.75 2.28 -5.77
C SER A 169 -10.25 2.03 -5.83
N GLY A 170 -11.03 3.12 -5.75
CA GLY A 170 -12.49 3.06 -5.80
C GLY A 170 -13.19 2.65 -4.51
N HIS A 171 -12.45 2.31 -3.43
CA HIS A 171 -13.06 1.96 -2.15
C HIS A 171 -13.52 3.24 -1.41
N ALA A 172 -14.62 3.81 -1.88
CA ALA A 172 -15.13 5.07 -1.36
C ALA A 172 -15.53 5.02 0.13
N ASN A 173 -15.77 3.83 0.66
CA ASN A 173 -16.14 3.60 2.07
C ASN A 173 -14.93 3.36 2.99
N LEU A 174 -13.72 3.22 2.45
CA LEU A 174 -12.52 2.96 3.25
C LEU A 174 -12.22 4.19 4.13
N LYS A 175 -12.29 4.01 5.45
CA LYS A 175 -12.13 5.05 6.47
C LYS A 175 -10.71 5.12 7.03
N SER A 176 -10.05 3.95 7.17
CA SER A 176 -8.73 3.89 7.78
C SER A 176 -7.89 2.70 7.30
N ILE A 177 -6.58 2.95 7.25
CA ILE A 177 -5.55 1.91 7.19
C ILE A 177 -4.84 1.95 8.54
N GLY A 178 -4.86 0.85 9.28
CA GLY A 178 -4.39 0.75 10.65
C GLY A 178 -2.87 0.75 10.79
N GLU A 179 -2.43 0.69 12.05
CA GLU A 179 -1.01 0.59 12.42
C GLU A 179 -0.36 -0.60 11.72
N TYR A 180 0.80 -0.37 11.05
CA TYR A 180 1.51 -1.39 10.25
C TYR A 180 0.64 -2.15 9.24
N GLY A 181 -0.51 -1.65 8.84
CA GLY A 181 -1.48 -2.36 8.01
C GLY A 181 -0.87 -3.00 6.75
N PHE A 182 0.07 -2.31 6.12
CA PHE A 182 0.91 -2.77 5.01
C PHE A 182 2.40 -2.49 5.27
N GLY A 183 2.82 -2.48 6.53
CA GLY A 183 4.21 -2.27 6.90
C GLY A 183 5.11 -3.37 6.32
N GLN A 184 6.29 -2.98 5.85
CA GLN A 184 7.32 -3.90 5.34
C GLN A 184 6.86 -4.82 4.20
N THR A 185 5.93 -4.31 3.37
CA THR A 185 5.55 -4.98 2.12
C THR A 185 6.53 -4.64 0.99
N GLY A 186 6.56 -5.49 -0.05
CA GLY A 186 7.32 -5.26 -1.28
C GLY A 186 6.63 -4.34 -2.29
N ALA A 187 5.63 -3.56 -1.85
CA ALA A 187 4.78 -2.78 -2.72
C ALA A 187 5.54 -1.75 -3.56
N LYS A 188 5.53 -1.94 -4.88
CA LYS A 188 6.05 -0.99 -5.86
C LYS A 188 5.05 0.13 -6.14
N THR A 189 3.76 -0.18 -6.03
CA THR A 189 2.68 0.77 -6.25
C THR A 189 1.66 0.69 -5.12
N ILE A 190 1.27 1.86 -4.60
CA ILE A 190 0.22 2.04 -3.61
C ILE A 190 -0.83 2.94 -4.24
N ASN A 191 -2.00 2.38 -4.55
CA ASN A 191 -3.09 3.09 -5.21
C ASN A 191 -4.30 3.21 -4.27
N LEU A 192 -4.58 4.42 -3.82
CA LEU A 192 -5.71 4.80 -2.98
C LEU A 192 -6.66 5.74 -3.75
N GLU A 193 -6.61 5.77 -5.09
CA GLU A 193 -7.45 6.67 -5.90
C GLU A 193 -8.93 6.43 -5.60
N GLY A 194 -9.65 7.49 -5.24
CA GLY A 194 -11.09 7.42 -4.99
C GLY A 194 -11.48 6.91 -3.60
N CYS A 195 -10.53 6.70 -2.67
CA CYS A 195 -10.84 6.42 -1.26
C CYS A 195 -11.35 7.70 -0.57
N SER A 196 -12.54 8.15 -0.96
CA SER A 196 -13.06 9.47 -0.55
C SER A 196 -13.40 9.59 0.93
N ALA A 197 -13.71 8.49 1.61
CA ALA A 197 -13.96 8.45 3.05
C ALA A 197 -12.70 8.23 3.90
N LEU A 198 -11.50 8.05 3.29
CA LEU A 198 -10.28 7.77 4.03
C LEU A 198 -9.91 8.96 4.91
N GLU A 199 -10.02 8.81 6.23
CA GLU A 199 -9.75 9.85 7.22
C GLU A 199 -8.32 9.79 7.77
N SER A 200 -7.75 8.58 7.87
CA SER A 200 -6.42 8.41 8.43
C SER A 200 -5.63 7.28 7.78
N ILE A 201 -4.33 7.53 7.61
CA ILE A 201 -3.32 6.51 7.38
C ILE A 201 -2.57 6.36 8.70
N GLY A 202 -2.66 5.20 9.33
CA GLY A 202 -2.22 4.94 10.70
C GLY A 202 -0.71 4.97 10.91
N GLU A 203 -0.29 4.78 12.16
CA GLU A 203 1.12 4.67 12.51
C GLU A 203 1.78 3.56 11.69
N ARG A 204 2.93 3.85 11.05
CA ARG A 204 3.73 2.88 10.27
C ARG A 204 2.95 2.10 9.21
N ALA A 205 1.80 2.60 8.74
CA ALA A 205 0.91 1.88 7.83
C ALA A 205 1.61 1.38 6.56
N PHE A 206 2.59 2.11 6.03
CA PHE A 206 3.44 1.73 4.89
C PHE A 206 4.93 1.83 5.23
N TYR A 207 5.27 1.58 6.49
CA TYR A 207 6.63 1.61 7.02
C TYR A 207 7.53 0.69 6.21
N GLN A 208 8.72 1.20 5.81
CA GLN A 208 9.74 0.43 5.10
C GLN A 208 9.24 -0.27 3.81
N SER A 209 8.26 0.30 3.11
CA SER A 209 7.91 -0.14 1.75
C SER A 209 9.00 0.32 0.77
N TYR A 210 10.16 -0.33 0.86
CA TYR A 210 11.40 0.08 0.19
C TYR A 210 11.33 0.08 -1.33
N GLU A 211 10.45 -0.71 -1.93
CA GLU A 211 10.34 -0.85 -3.39
C GLU A 211 9.37 0.17 -4.00
N CYS A 212 8.73 1.03 -3.19
CA CYS A 212 7.69 1.93 -3.65
C CYS A 212 8.22 2.96 -4.66
N THR A 213 7.56 3.02 -5.81
CA THR A 213 7.87 3.97 -6.89
C THR A 213 6.69 4.87 -7.21
N ALA A 214 5.48 4.54 -6.74
CA ALA A 214 4.28 5.33 -6.97
C ALA A 214 3.31 5.24 -5.80
N LEU A 215 2.84 6.41 -5.35
CA LEU A 215 1.74 6.59 -4.40
C LEU A 215 0.67 7.44 -5.05
N ASN A 216 -0.56 6.95 -5.14
CA ASN A 216 -1.70 7.67 -5.70
C ASN A 216 -2.75 7.93 -4.61
N LEU A 217 -2.94 9.21 -4.27
CA LEU A 217 -3.90 9.69 -3.28
C LEU A 217 -5.04 10.49 -3.91
N LYS A 218 -5.20 10.45 -5.24
CA LYS A 218 -6.23 11.21 -5.94
C LYS A 218 -7.62 10.81 -5.44
N GLY A 219 -8.41 11.80 -5.01
CA GLY A 219 -9.75 11.58 -4.48
C GLY A 219 -9.82 11.21 -2.99
N CYS A 220 -8.69 11.13 -2.27
CA CYS A 220 -8.67 10.96 -0.80
C CYS A 220 -9.01 12.28 -0.09
N THR A 221 -10.19 12.82 -0.37
CA THR A 221 -10.56 14.19 0.04
C THR A 221 -10.85 14.32 1.53
N SER A 222 -11.17 13.22 2.23
CA SER A 222 -11.44 13.21 3.68
C SER A 222 -10.19 12.97 4.54
N LEU A 223 -9.01 12.73 3.93
CA LEU A 223 -7.80 12.41 4.68
C LEU A 223 -7.37 13.61 5.54
N LYS A 224 -7.33 13.41 6.85
CA LYS A 224 -7.02 14.42 7.87
C LYS A 224 -5.61 14.27 8.45
N THR A 225 -5.14 13.02 8.55
CA THR A 225 -3.92 12.70 9.28
C THR A 225 -3.07 11.65 8.57
N ILE A 226 -1.79 11.94 8.44
CA ILE A 226 -0.74 10.95 8.18
C ILE A 226 -0.08 10.61 9.51
N GLY A 227 -0.21 9.37 9.96
CA GLY A 227 0.24 8.90 11.27
C GLY A 227 1.76 8.89 11.46
N ASN A 228 2.18 8.62 12.69
CA ASN A 228 3.61 8.51 13.03
C ASN A 228 4.28 7.47 12.12
N ARG A 229 5.40 7.87 11.49
CA ARG A 229 6.21 6.98 10.64
C ARG A 229 5.43 6.27 9.51
N ALA A 230 4.25 6.79 9.12
CA ALA A 230 3.37 6.12 8.14
C ALA A 230 4.08 5.77 6.83
N PHE A 231 4.93 6.67 6.34
CA PHE A 231 5.74 6.50 5.13
C PHE A 231 7.26 6.55 5.44
N LEU A 232 7.67 6.20 6.66
CA LEU A 232 9.09 6.16 7.01
C LEU A 232 9.83 5.17 6.12
N ASN A 233 10.94 5.63 5.50
CA ASN A 233 11.72 4.85 4.54
C ASN A 233 10.92 4.36 3.33
N LEU A 234 9.91 5.12 2.90
CA LEU A 234 9.21 4.83 1.65
C LEU A 234 10.17 5.02 0.48
N SER A 235 10.32 3.99 -0.35
CA SER A 235 11.31 3.87 -1.41
C SER A 235 12.78 3.88 -0.92
N LYS A 236 13.59 3.00 -1.47
CA LYS A 236 15.07 3.01 -1.28
C LYS A 236 15.81 3.56 -2.51
N ASN A 237 15.10 3.71 -3.62
CA ASN A 237 15.70 4.11 -4.88
C ASN A 237 16.18 5.56 -4.81
N SER A 238 17.48 5.77 -5.00
CA SER A 238 18.01 7.12 -5.21
C SER A 238 17.50 7.64 -6.55
N ALA A 239 17.04 8.88 -6.60
CA ALA A 239 16.69 9.54 -7.85
C ALA A 239 17.84 9.36 -8.85
N ASN A 240 17.52 8.90 -10.06
CA ASN A 240 18.33 8.84 -11.28
C ASN A 240 18.96 7.51 -11.72
N THR A 241 18.85 6.38 -11.04
CA THR A 241 19.42 5.15 -11.61
C THR A 241 18.48 4.42 -12.56
N ASP A 242 17.14 4.53 -12.36
CA ASP A 242 16.17 3.76 -13.15
C ASP A 242 14.98 4.57 -13.69
N GLY A 243 15.05 5.92 -13.64
CA GLY A 243 13.98 6.79 -14.15
C GLY A 243 12.73 6.85 -13.26
N TYR A 244 12.76 6.28 -12.07
CA TYR A 244 11.66 6.32 -11.10
C TYR A 244 11.77 7.56 -10.22
N ASN A 245 10.77 8.44 -10.33
CA ASN A 245 10.69 9.69 -9.58
C ASN A 245 9.45 9.65 -8.69
N LEU A 246 9.53 9.02 -7.51
CA LEU A 246 8.44 9.07 -6.54
C LEU A 246 8.14 10.53 -6.19
N VAL A 247 6.88 10.93 -6.33
CA VAL A 247 6.36 12.21 -5.83
C VAL A 247 5.38 11.90 -4.72
N LEU A 248 5.54 12.54 -3.57
CA LEU A 248 4.55 12.52 -2.51
C LEU A 248 3.65 13.73 -2.68
N ASP A 249 2.58 13.53 -3.45
CA ASP A 249 1.57 14.55 -3.74
C ASP A 249 0.36 14.38 -2.82
N PHE A 250 0.30 15.22 -1.79
CA PHE A 250 -0.83 15.30 -0.87
C PHE A 250 -1.86 16.35 -1.29
N SER A 251 -1.67 17.05 -2.41
CA SER A 251 -2.57 18.13 -2.85
C SER A 251 -4.04 17.68 -3.07
N PRO A 252 -4.33 16.40 -3.43
CA PRO A 252 -5.71 15.93 -3.51
C PRO A 252 -6.40 15.78 -2.15
N CYS A 253 -5.63 15.73 -1.06
CA CYS A 253 -6.12 15.49 0.30
C CYS A 253 -6.55 16.83 0.93
N THR A 254 -7.69 17.35 0.50
CA THR A 254 -8.13 18.73 0.81
C THR A 254 -8.46 19.00 2.27
N LEU A 255 -8.55 17.96 3.10
CA LEU A 255 -8.75 18.05 4.56
C LEU A 255 -7.51 17.63 5.37
N LEU A 256 -6.35 17.38 4.73
CA LEU A 256 -5.15 16.96 5.43
C LEU A 256 -4.63 18.11 6.32
N GLU A 257 -4.68 17.93 7.63
CA GLU A 257 -4.28 18.94 8.61
C GLU A 257 -2.90 18.65 9.22
N THR A 258 -2.60 17.35 9.46
CA THR A 258 -1.40 16.99 10.22
C THR A 258 -0.61 15.87 9.54
N ILE A 259 0.70 16.08 9.43
CA ILE A 259 1.66 15.00 9.20
C ILE A 259 2.42 14.78 10.50
N CYS A 260 2.20 13.64 11.11
CA CYS A 260 2.71 13.30 12.44
C CYS A 260 4.21 13.04 12.46
N GLU A 261 4.74 12.70 13.65
CA GLU A 261 6.17 12.51 13.87
C GLU A 261 6.78 11.51 12.89
N SER A 262 7.83 11.93 12.19
CA SER A 262 8.54 11.11 11.21
C SER A 262 7.65 10.59 10.08
N GLY A 263 6.48 11.16 9.84
CA GLY A 263 5.46 10.64 8.93
C GLY A 263 5.97 10.29 7.54
N CYS A 264 6.86 11.12 6.98
CA CYS A 264 7.54 10.89 5.69
C CYS A 264 9.06 10.88 5.83
N GLN A 265 9.60 10.64 7.04
CA GLN A 265 11.05 10.64 7.26
C GLN A 265 11.76 9.66 6.34
N SER A 266 12.91 10.06 5.80
CA SER A 266 13.74 9.25 4.92
C SER A 266 13.04 8.74 3.65
N ALA A 267 11.87 9.27 3.30
CA ALA A 267 11.21 8.95 2.02
C ALA A 267 12.08 9.46 0.86
N LYS A 268 12.35 8.59 -0.12
CA LYS A 268 13.22 8.91 -1.27
C LYS A 268 12.43 9.54 -2.42
N ALA A 269 11.52 10.45 -2.09
CA ALA A 269 10.74 11.22 -3.07
C ALA A 269 11.55 12.38 -3.64
N VAL A 270 11.33 12.66 -4.93
CA VAL A 270 11.93 13.82 -5.62
C VAL A 270 11.15 15.11 -5.37
N ALA A 271 9.91 15.01 -4.94
CA ALA A 271 9.08 16.15 -4.61
C ALA A 271 8.06 15.85 -3.51
N PHE A 272 7.71 16.91 -2.78
CA PHE A 272 6.67 16.92 -1.75
C PHE A 272 5.69 18.07 -2.05
N ILE A 273 4.40 17.75 -2.16
CA ILE A 273 3.36 18.72 -2.47
C ILE A 273 2.30 18.68 -1.37
N LEU A 274 2.12 19.80 -0.65
CA LEU A 274 1.21 19.91 0.48
C LEU A 274 -0.03 20.73 0.13
N PRO A 275 -1.24 20.28 0.53
CA PRO A 275 -2.50 21.00 0.30
C PRO A 275 -2.63 22.23 1.18
N ALA A 276 -3.63 23.08 0.85
CA ALA A 276 -3.91 24.31 1.60
C ALA A 276 -4.36 24.09 3.06
N SER A 277 -4.82 22.88 3.37
CA SER A 277 -5.37 22.52 4.67
C SER A 277 -4.32 22.18 5.74
N VAL A 278 -3.05 21.94 5.36
CA VAL A 278 -2.01 21.53 6.31
C VAL A 278 -1.73 22.65 7.30
N LYS A 279 -1.85 22.32 8.60
CA LYS A 279 -1.65 23.21 9.74
C LYS A 279 -0.41 22.87 10.54
N GLN A 280 -0.04 21.57 10.60
CA GLN A 280 1.04 21.09 11.46
C GLN A 280 1.90 20.01 10.78
N LEU A 281 3.21 20.17 10.89
CA LEU A 281 4.21 19.16 10.58
C LEU A 281 4.97 18.85 11.86
N GLN A 282 4.76 17.66 12.42
CA GLN A 282 5.38 17.27 13.68
C GLN A 282 6.89 16.97 13.52
N ASN A 283 7.54 16.59 14.62
CA ASN A 283 8.98 16.36 14.65
C ASN A 283 9.41 15.42 13.51
N ASN A 284 10.47 15.81 12.80
CA ASN A 284 11.07 15.00 11.74
C ASN A 284 10.14 14.63 10.57
N ALA A 285 8.99 15.28 10.37
CA ALA A 285 7.98 14.88 9.38
C ALA A 285 8.60 14.55 8.00
N PHE A 286 9.54 15.38 7.50
CA PHE A 286 10.29 15.16 6.25
C PHE A 286 11.82 15.13 6.48
N TYR A 287 12.26 14.71 7.65
CA TYR A 287 13.68 14.63 7.95
C TYR A 287 14.36 13.53 7.11
N LEU A 288 15.62 13.74 6.69
CA LEU A 288 16.41 12.84 5.83
C LEU A 288 15.78 12.54 4.43
N CYS A 289 14.88 13.39 3.95
CA CYS A 289 14.36 13.31 2.58
C CYS A 289 15.37 13.88 1.58
N THR A 290 16.51 13.21 1.46
CA THR A 290 17.71 13.75 0.77
C THR A 290 17.57 13.83 -0.76
N ASN A 291 16.67 13.05 -1.35
CA ASN A 291 16.45 13.01 -2.80
C ASN A 291 15.55 14.15 -3.31
N ALA A 292 14.94 14.91 -2.41
CA ALA A 292 14.07 16.02 -2.79
C ALA A 292 14.80 17.00 -3.72
N GLN A 293 14.16 17.34 -4.81
CA GLN A 293 14.59 18.39 -5.73
C GLN A 293 13.81 19.67 -5.44
N TYR A 294 12.51 19.53 -5.13
CA TYR A 294 11.67 20.66 -4.74
C TYR A 294 10.57 20.25 -3.76
N SER A 295 9.98 21.28 -3.14
CA SER A 295 8.75 21.17 -2.38
C SER A 295 7.77 22.26 -2.80
N ARG A 296 6.45 21.99 -2.67
CA ARG A 296 5.40 22.93 -3.01
C ARG A 296 4.36 22.99 -1.91
N TYR A 297 4.00 24.19 -1.50
CA TYR A 297 3.08 24.46 -0.42
C TYR A 297 1.91 25.30 -0.93
N PHE A 298 0.71 24.71 -0.93
CA PHE A 298 -0.54 25.45 -1.16
C PHE A 298 -1.10 26.06 0.13
N CYS A 299 -0.41 25.85 1.26
CA CYS A 299 -0.71 26.40 2.58
C CYS A 299 0.25 27.53 2.93
N LYS A 300 -0.12 28.31 3.97
CA LYS A 300 0.85 29.12 4.73
C LYS A 300 1.88 28.19 5.37
N LEU A 301 2.97 28.76 5.89
CA LEU A 301 3.93 27.97 6.66
C LEU A 301 3.21 27.28 7.83
N PRO A 302 3.20 25.92 7.86
CA PRO A 302 2.57 25.19 8.96
C PRO A 302 3.32 25.39 10.27
N GLU A 303 2.71 25.04 11.39
CA GLU A 303 3.42 24.84 12.65
C GLU A 303 4.46 23.72 12.49
N LEU A 304 5.71 24.02 12.85
CA LEU A 304 6.83 23.11 12.62
C LEU A 304 7.35 22.50 13.91
N GLY A 305 7.32 21.20 13.99
CA GLY A 305 8.10 20.43 14.96
C GLY A 305 9.60 20.43 14.64
N SER A 306 10.39 19.95 15.57
CA SER A 306 11.85 19.90 15.44
C SER A 306 12.27 19.15 14.16
N SER A 307 13.13 19.77 13.37
CA SER A 307 13.69 19.20 12.12
C SER A 307 12.65 18.80 11.06
N ALA A 308 11.39 19.22 11.18
CA ALA A 308 10.29 18.79 10.30
C ALA A 308 10.60 18.99 8.81
N LEU A 309 11.22 20.11 8.42
CA LEU A 309 11.55 20.46 7.04
C LEU A 309 13.06 20.59 6.78
N LYS A 310 13.92 20.24 7.74
CA LYS A 310 15.37 20.50 7.69
C LYS A 310 16.03 20.01 6.40
N SER A 311 15.59 18.90 5.84
CA SER A 311 16.17 18.33 4.60
C SER A 311 15.72 19.07 3.34
N LEU A 312 14.73 19.95 3.44
CA LEU A 312 14.15 20.68 2.31
C LEU A 312 14.64 22.13 2.22
N TYR A 313 15.30 22.68 3.26
CA TYR A 313 15.69 24.10 3.33
C TYR A 313 16.59 24.55 2.18
N LYS A 314 17.45 23.68 1.68
CA LYS A 314 18.36 23.94 0.54
C LYS A 314 17.79 23.48 -0.82
N LYS A 315 16.51 23.18 -0.88
CA LYS A 315 15.85 22.72 -2.09
C LYS A 315 14.92 23.80 -2.63
N LYS A 316 14.60 23.72 -3.92
CA LYS A 316 13.62 24.63 -4.50
C LYS A 316 12.29 24.56 -3.76
N CYS A 317 11.80 25.70 -3.30
CA CYS A 317 10.57 25.81 -2.51
C CYS A 317 9.59 26.68 -3.24
N TYR A 318 8.44 26.13 -3.61
CA TYR A 318 7.35 26.87 -4.23
C TYR A 318 6.25 27.13 -3.19
N VAL A 319 5.89 28.39 -3.00
CA VAL A 319 4.88 28.81 -2.02
C VAL A 319 3.81 29.67 -2.67
N ILE A 320 2.61 29.71 -2.08
CA ILE A 320 1.55 30.62 -2.52
C ILE A 320 1.97 32.08 -2.32
N ALA A 321 1.46 32.96 -3.20
CA ALA A 321 1.76 34.40 -3.15
C ALA A 321 1.48 34.99 -1.76
N GLY A 322 2.42 35.80 -1.27
CA GLY A 322 2.39 36.43 0.04
C GLY A 322 2.99 35.62 1.19
N CYS A 323 3.52 34.41 0.92
CA CYS A 323 4.10 33.55 1.95
C CYS A 323 5.62 33.43 1.88
N LYS A 324 6.29 34.04 0.89
CA LYS A 324 7.73 33.91 0.68
C LYS A 324 8.55 34.23 1.93
N ALA A 325 8.30 35.38 2.55
CA ALA A 325 9.05 35.83 3.73
C ALA A 325 8.96 34.86 4.90
N ASP A 326 7.79 34.23 5.13
CA ASP A 326 7.63 33.28 6.23
C ASP A 326 8.50 32.03 6.04
N PHE A 327 8.58 31.52 4.79
CA PHE A 327 9.42 30.37 4.49
C PHE A 327 10.92 30.69 4.48
N GLU A 328 11.33 31.87 4.01
CA GLU A 328 12.71 32.34 4.09
C GLU A 328 13.14 32.50 5.57
N ASN A 329 12.30 33.07 6.42
CA ASN A 329 12.53 33.21 7.86
C ASN A 329 12.61 31.83 8.56
N ALA A 330 11.91 30.82 8.06
CA ALA A 330 12.00 29.44 8.55
C ALA A 330 13.26 28.70 8.11
N GLY A 331 14.07 29.30 7.23
CA GLY A 331 15.37 28.78 6.80
C GLY A 331 15.44 28.20 5.37
N PHE A 332 14.41 28.41 4.54
CA PHE A 332 14.48 28.05 3.12
C PHE A 332 15.33 29.04 2.34
N GLU A 333 16.27 28.52 1.52
CA GLU A 333 17.27 29.33 0.81
C GLU A 333 16.81 29.72 -0.62
N ASP A 334 15.91 28.95 -1.25
CA ASP A 334 15.48 29.17 -2.65
C ASP A 334 13.94 29.12 -2.73
N VAL A 335 13.29 30.24 -2.42
CA VAL A 335 11.84 30.38 -2.34
C VAL A 335 11.29 31.16 -3.53
N GLU A 336 10.34 30.56 -4.25
CA GLU A 336 9.61 31.19 -5.37
C GLU A 336 8.11 31.19 -5.11
N GLU A 337 7.48 32.33 -5.29
CA GLU A 337 6.02 32.45 -5.16
C GLU A 337 5.32 32.04 -6.46
N PHE A 338 4.19 31.39 -6.31
CA PHE A 338 3.26 31.11 -7.40
C PHE A 338 1.85 31.57 -7.06
N VAL A 339 1.09 31.93 -8.07
CA VAL A 339 -0.34 32.22 -7.94
C VAL A 339 -1.09 30.90 -8.12
N ALA A 340 -1.82 30.48 -7.12
CA ALA A 340 -2.74 29.33 -7.21
C ALA A 340 -3.95 29.73 -8.07
N THR A 341 -3.74 29.83 -9.38
CA THR A 341 -4.86 29.96 -10.34
C THR A 341 -5.49 28.59 -10.49
N GLY A 342 -6.83 28.51 -10.55
CA GLY A 342 -7.57 27.26 -10.73
C GLY A 342 -7.30 26.49 -12.05
N ILE A 343 -6.10 26.65 -12.62
CA ILE A 343 -5.60 25.97 -13.81
C ILE A 343 -5.03 24.63 -13.34
N LYS A 344 -5.68 23.55 -13.73
CA LYS A 344 -5.38 22.16 -13.35
C LYS A 344 -4.02 21.61 -13.85
N SER A 345 -3.19 22.40 -14.54
CA SER A 345 -1.87 21.95 -14.98
C SER A 345 -0.90 23.12 -15.27
N ILE A 346 0.14 23.26 -14.47
CA ILE A 346 1.34 24.01 -14.83
C ILE A 346 2.42 22.98 -15.18
N VAL A 347 2.93 23.04 -16.40
CA VAL A 347 4.06 22.20 -16.83
C VAL A 347 5.33 23.02 -16.62
N SER A 348 6.21 22.62 -15.70
CA SER A 348 7.54 23.21 -15.63
C SER A 348 8.46 22.51 -16.62
N SER A 349 9.16 23.29 -17.48
CA SER A 349 10.23 22.76 -18.30
C SER A 349 11.52 22.67 -17.47
N SER A 350 12.08 21.48 -17.30
CA SER A 350 13.45 21.35 -16.85
C SER A 350 14.43 21.77 -17.97
N ALA A 351 15.65 22.14 -17.64
CA ALA A 351 16.72 22.49 -18.60
C ALA A 351 17.03 21.39 -19.64
N THR A 352 16.42 20.21 -19.53
CA THR A 352 16.57 19.06 -20.44
C THR A 352 15.47 18.96 -21.50
N GLY A 353 14.55 19.93 -21.60
CA GLY A 353 13.48 19.93 -22.61
C GLY A 353 12.37 18.91 -22.40
N LYS A 354 12.38 18.13 -21.34
CA LYS A 354 11.28 17.22 -20.97
C LYS A 354 10.21 17.97 -20.20
N ALA A 355 8.97 17.88 -20.64
CA ALA A 355 7.81 18.45 -19.94
C ALA A 355 7.25 17.43 -18.94
N TYR A 356 6.93 17.89 -17.73
CA TYR A 356 6.32 17.08 -16.69
C TYR A 356 4.98 17.72 -16.27
N SER A 357 4.03 16.88 -15.83
CA SER A 357 2.81 17.37 -15.18
C SER A 357 3.13 18.03 -13.84
N ILE A 358 2.17 18.73 -13.25
CA ILE A 358 2.34 19.30 -11.90
C ILE A 358 2.59 18.23 -10.81
N THR A 359 2.28 16.96 -11.11
CA THR A 359 2.53 15.80 -10.26
C THR A 359 3.88 15.14 -10.53
N GLY A 360 4.74 15.74 -11.37
CA GLY A 360 6.06 15.20 -11.70
C GLY A 360 6.08 14.06 -12.73
N GLN A 361 4.91 13.64 -13.24
CA GLN A 361 4.84 12.61 -14.27
C GLN A 361 5.30 13.15 -15.63
N PRO A 362 6.01 12.36 -16.45
CA PRO A 362 6.37 12.77 -17.81
C PRO A 362 5.12 13.13 -18.62
N TYR A 363 5.14 14.27 -19.28
CA TYR A 363 4.02 14.71 -20.10
C TYR A 363 4.01 13.97 -21.45
N ASN A 364 2.94 13.23 -21.72
CA ASN A 364 2.81 12.37 -22.93
C ASN A 364 2.10 13.04 -24.13
N GLY A 365 1.95 14.35 -24.13
CA GLY A 365 1.60 15.10 -25.35
C GLY A 365 0.11 15.37 -25.59
N THR A 366 -0.80 15.03 -24.68
CA THR A 366 -2.23 15.37 -24.79
C THR A 366 -2.63 16.44 -23.77
N GLY A 367 -3.04 17.64 -24.22
CA GLY A 367 -3.55 18.73 -23.38
C GLY A 367 -2.91 20.10 -23.67
N ILE A 368 -3.27 21.10 -22.87
CA ILE A 368 -2.77 22.47 -23.00
C ILE A 368 -1.38 22.57 -22.37
N ARG A 369 -0.40 23.00 -23.13
CA ARG A 369 0.98 23.25 -22.70
C ARG A 369 1.18 24.76 -22.52
N ILE A 370 1.76 25.17 -21.39
CA ILE A 370 2.21 26.56 -21.16
C ILE A 370 3.75 26.54 -21.01
N VAL A 371 4.45 27.26 -21.85
CA VAL A 371 5.91 27.42 -21.81
C VAL A 371 6.22 28.91 -21.81
N GLY A 372 6.96 29.40 -20.80
CA GLY A 372 7.34 30.81 -20.73
C GLY A 372 6.14 31.76 -20.72
N GLY A 373 5.02 31.35 -20.04
CA GLY A 373 3.79 32.15 -19.97
C GLY A 373 2.90 32.14 -21.22
N LYS A 374 3.27 31.42 -22.30
CA LYS A 374 2.48 31.30 -23.51
C LYS A 374 1.77 29.95 -23.62
N LYS A 375 0.50 29.98 -24.06
CA LYS A 375 -0.36 28.82 -24.21
C LYS A 375 -0.14 28.17 -25.57
N TYR A 376 0.13 26.87 -25.57
CA TYR A 376 0.23 26.07 -26.81
C TYR A 376 -0.81 24.91 -26.68
N SER A 377 -1.65 24.78 -27.71
CA SER A 377 -2.55 23.64 -27.90
C SER A 377 -2.05 22.78 -29.04
N LYS A 378 -2.04 21.46 -28.92
CA LYS A 378 -2.01 20.54 -30.02
C LYS A 378 -3.37 19.89 -30.16
#